data_27d1bf68f24b4c7b4e19013d9520631f
#
_entry.id   27d1bf68f24b4c7b4e19013d9520631f
#
_cell.length_a   1.000
_cell.length_b   1.000
_cell.length_c   1.000
_cell.angle_alpha   90.00
_cell.angle_beta   90.00
_cell.angle_gamma   90.00
#
_symmetry.space_group_name_H-M   'P 1'
#
loop_
_entity.id
_entity.type
_entity.pdbx_description
1 polymer ?
#
loop_
_entity_poly.entity_id
_entity_poly.type
_entity_poly.pdbx_seq_one_letter_code
_entity_poly.pdbx_strand_id
1 'polypeptide(L)'
;MLSAKSILLSGKRNSYGPVMLDVIGLRLLEEDIRRIRHPLTGGVILFARNYQNREQLMALTRAIRKERPDILIAVDHEGGRVQRFRFDGFTRLPPMRALGKLWENDPIEASRAATATGYVLASELRACGIDFSFTPVLDLDHGVSAVIGDRSFHRNPDVVTFLAKSLN
;
A
#
# COMPACT_ATOMS: atom_id res chain seq x y z
N MET A 1 -33.64 26.40 -21.44
CA MET A 1 -33.53 24.95 -21.71
C MET A 1 -32.11 24.64 -22.15
N LEU A 2 -31.25 24.20 -21.25
CA LEU A 2 -29.89 23.77 -21.57
C LEU A 2 -29.94 22.32 -22.09
N SER A 3 -29.41 22.13 -23.29
CA SER A 3 -29.45 20.86 -24.04
C SER A 3 -28.69 19.73 -23.24
N ALA A 4 -29.30 18.55 -23.16
CA ALA A 4 -28.73 17.34 -22.55
C ALA A 4 -27.37 16.88 -23.15
N LYS A 5 -26.91 17.54 -24.25
CA LYS A 5 -25.60 17.26 -24.86
C LYS A 5 -24.42 17.96 -24.17
N SER A 6 -24.66 18.96 -23.29
CA SER A 6 -23.56 19.69 -22.64
C SER A 6 -23.07 19.04 -21.33
N ILE A 7 -23.79 18.03 -20.82
CA ILE A 7 -23.44 17.35 -19.55
C ILE A 7 -22.51 16.12 -19.77
N LEU A 8 -22.34 15.69 -21.03
CA LEU A 8 -21.58 14.46 -21.35
C LEU A 8 -20.10 14.69 -21.70
N LEU A 9 -19.58 15.93 -21.66
CA LEU A 9 -18.23 16.26 -22.14
C LEU A 9 -17.23 16.75 -21.08
N SER A 10 -17.54 16.72 -19.79
CA SER A 10 -16.58 17.13 -18.75
C SER A 10 -16.03 16.01 -17.87
N GLY A 11 -16.18 14.76 -18.25
CA GLY A 11 -15.61 13.61 -17.56
C GLY A 11 -14.50 12.98 -18.40
N LYS A 12 -13.29 13.52 -18.42
CA LYS A 12 -12.11 12.68 -18.65
C LYS A 12 -12.12 11.63 -17.53
N ARG A 13 -12.70 10.46 -17.79
CA ARG A 13 -12.42 9.28 -16.98
C ARG A 13 -10.93 9.05 -17.12
N ASN A 14 -10.16 9.35 -16.07
CA ASN A 14 -8.80 8.89 -15.97
C ASN A 14 -8.87 7.36 -15.99
N SER A 15 -8.76 6.76 -17.18
CA SER A 15 -8.70 5.31 -17.28
C SER A 15 -7.27 4.91 -16.95
N TYR A 16 -7.07 4.39 -15.75
CA TYR A 16 -5.81 3.76 -15.39
C TYR A 16 -5.57 2.58 -16.32
N GLY A 17 -4.35 2.48 -16.85
CA GLY A 17 -3.95 1.29 -17.60
C GLY A 17 -3.95 0.03 -16.69
N PRO A 18 -4.06 -1.16 -17.25
CA PRO A 18 -4.16 -2.40 -16.48
C PRO A 18 -2.83 -2.89 -15.90
N VAL A 19 -1.71 -2.24 -16.20
CA VAL A 19 -0.37 -2.69 -15.80
C VAL A 19 0.13 -1.89 -14.62
N MET A 20 0.52 -2.58 -13.55
CA MET A 20 1.37 -2.04 -12.49
C MET A 20 2.79 -2.53 -12.72
N LEU A 21 3.75 -1.59 -12.74
CA LEU A 21 5.16 -1.90 -12.95
C LEU A 21 6.01 -1.41 -11.77
N ASP A 22 7.23 -1.88 -11.70
CA ASP A 22 8.23 -1.41 -10.75
C ASP A 22 9.27 -0.50 -11.41
N VAL A 23 10.11 0.15 -10.59
CA VAL A 23 11.25 0.93 -11.04
C VAL A 23 12.56 0.32 -10.52
N ILE A 24 13.66 0.56 -11.27
CA ILE A 24 14.90 -0.20 -11.08
C ILE A 24 15.60 0.16 -9.76
N GLY A 25 15.67 1.46 -9.40
CA GLY A 25 16.50 1.89 -8.30
C GLY A 25 15.95 3.08 -7.50
N LEU A 26 16.89 3.86 -6.94
CA LEU A 26 16.57 5.00 -6.05
C LEU A 26 16.10 6.26 -6.80
N ARG A 27 16.26 6.29 -8.12
CA ARG A 27 15.83 7.37 -9.01
C ARG A 27 15.37 6.78 -10.34
N LEU A 28 14.56 7.53 -11.08
CA LEU A 28 14.11 7.10 -12.40
C LEU A 28 15.26 7.11 -13.40
N LEU A 29 15.33 6.06 -14.19
CA LEU A 29 16.14 5.96 -15.40
C LEU A 29 15.28 6.28 -16.63
N GLU A 30 15.90 6.56 -17.77
CA GLU A 30 15.20 6.82 -19.04
C GLU A 30 14.21 5.69 -19.42
N GLU A 31 14.56 4.45 -19.13
CA GLU A 31 13.70 3.32 -19.36
C GLU A 31 12.47 3.33 -18.45
N ASP A 32 12.63 3.66 -17.16
CA ASP A 32 11.52 3.79 -16.22
C ASP A 32 10.55 4.88 -16.68
N ILE A 33 11.07 6.04 -17.12
CA ILE A 33 10.28 7.16 -17.64
C ILE A 33 9.44 6.72 -18.84
N ARG A 34 10.03 6.02 -19.80
CA ARG A 34 9.30 5.50 -20.98
C ARG A 34 8.17 4.56 -20.58
N ARG A 35 8.43 3.64 -19.62
CA ARG A 35 7.42 2.69 -19.12
C ARG A 35 6.31 3.38 -18.33
N ILE A 36 6.61 4.36 -17.48
CA ILE A 36 5.63 5.14 -16.73
C ILE A 36 4.69 5.92 -17.66
N ARG A 37 5.23 6.53 -18.71
CA ARG A 37 4.45 7.29 -19.70
C ARG A 37 3.58 6.43 -20.61
N HIS A 38 3.80 5.12 -20.64
CA HIS A 38 3.03 4.23 -21.52
C HIS A 38 1.55 4.20 -21.12
N PRO A 39 0.59 4.31 -22.06
CA PRO A 39 -0.85 4.39 -21.76
C PRO A 39 -1.40 3.19 -20.97
N LEU A 40 -0.81 2.01 -21.13
CA LEU A 40 -1.22 0.81 -20.39
C LEU A 40 -0.72 0.79 -18.95
N THR A 41 0.19 1.66 -18.53
CA THR A 41 0.65 1.75 -17.15
C THR A 41 -0.39 2.45 -16.31
N GLY A 42 -0.89 1.79 -15.26
CA GLY A 42 -1.86 2.32 -14.30
C GLY A 42 -1.27 2.60 -12.93
N GLY A 43 -0.15 1.97 -12.60
CA GLY A 43 0.49 2.13 -11.30
C GLY A 43 1.97 1.77 -11.29
N VAL A 44 2.64 2.21 -10.22
CA VAL A 44 4.01 1.85 -9.88
C VAL A 44 4.01 1.23 -8.49
N ILE A 45 4.65 0.07 -8.34
CA ILE A 45 4.90 -0.56 -7.05
C ILE A 45 6.36 -0.37 -6.64
N LEU A 46 6.59 0.06 -5.40
CA LEU A 46 7.92 0.26 -4.83
C LEU A 46 8.32 -0.90 -3.94
N PHE A 47 9.63 -1.17 -3.91
CA PHE A 47 10.26 -2.23 -3.11
C PHE A 47 11.38 -1.67 -2.22
N ALA A 48 11.94 -2.49 -1.35
CA ALA A 48 13.04 -2.10 -0.48
C ALA A 48 14.26 -1.52 -1.25
N ARG A 49 14.53 -1.98 -2.48
CA ARG A 49 15.61 -1.44 -3.33
C ARG A 49 15.38 0.00 -3.78
N ASN A 50 14.15 0.50 -3.67
CA ASN A 50 13.79 1.88 -4.05
C ASN A 50 13.88 2.84 -2.86
N TYR A 51 14.38 2.39 -1.71
CA TYR A 51 14.42 3.14 -0.46
C TYR A 51 15.83 3.24 0.12
N GLN A 52 16.27 4.47 0.36
CA GLN A 52 17.51 4.79 1.07
C GLN A 52 17.22 5.61 2.33
N ASN A 53 16.32 6.58 2.26
CA ASN A 53 15.80 7.41 3.35
C ASN A 53 14.51 8.10 2.88
N ARG A 54 13.81 8.78 3.79
CA ARG A 54 12.53 9.45 3.47
C ARG A 54 12.68 10.55 2.42
N GLU A 55 13.73 11.34 2.50
CA GLU A 55 13.95 12.44 1.54
C GLU A 55 14.12 11.91 0.12
N GLN A 56 14.95 10.87 -0.05
CA GLN A 56 15.15 10.20 -1.35
C GLN A 56 13.83 9.59 -1.85
N LEU A 57 13.06 8.90 -0.99
CA LEU A 57 11.79 8.29 -1.35
C LEU A 57 10.79 9.34 -1.83
N MET A 58 10.67 10.48 -1.12
CA MET A 58 9.83 11.60 -1.53
C MET A 58 10.30 12.23 -2.86
N ALA A 59 11.60 12.27 -3.11
CA ALA A 59 12.13 12.72 -4.40
C ALA A 59 11.74 11.76 -5.54
N LEU A 60 11.82 10.45 -5.30
CA LEU A 60 11.42 9.42 -6.27
C LEU A 60 9.91 9.50 -6.57
N THR A 61 9.05 9.56 -5.57
CA THR A 61 7.59 9.64 -5.77
C THR A 61 7.18 10.92 -6.49
N ARG A 62 7.81 12.06 -6.16
CA ARG A 62 7.62 13.31 -6.92
C ARG A 62 8.07 13.18 -8.38
N ALA A 63 9.20 12.52 -8.63
CA ALA A 63 9.67 12.29 -10.00
C ALA A 63 8.70 11.43 -10.80
N ILE A 64 8.16 10.36 -10.21
CA ILE A 64 7.12 9.51 -10.83
C ILE A 64 5.89 10.34 -11.19
N ARG A 65 5.36 11.15 -10.26
CA ARG A 65 4.18 11.99 -10.50
C ARG A 65 4.44 13.11 -11.49
N LYS A 66 5.66 13.61 -11.61
CA LYS A 66 6.02 14.58 -12.66
C LYS A 66 5.87 13.99 -14.05
N GLU A 67 6.20 12.72 -14.22
CA GLU A 67 6.05 12.01 -15.49
C GLU A 67 4.58 11.66 -15.79
N ARG A 68 3.80 11.34 -14.76
CA ARG A 68 2.38 11.02 -14.87
C ARG A 68 1.64 11.37 -13.57
N PRO A 69 0.96 12.54 -13.52
CA PRO A 69 0.36 13.08 -12.28
C PRO A 69 -0.72 12.21 -11.64
N ASP A 70 -1.45 11.45 -12.44
CA ASP A 70 -2.58 10.60 -12.04
C ASP A 70 -2.18 9.15 -11.68
N ILE A 71 -0.89 8.77 -11.84
CA ILE A 71 -0.45 7.38 -11.62
C ILE A 71 -0.59 6.97 -10.14
N LEU A 72 -1.03 5.75 -9.90
CA LEU A 72 -1.06 5.16 -8.56
C LEU A 72 0.33 4.70 -8.14
N ILE A 73 0.74 5.02 -6.91
CA ILE A 73 1.99 4.55 -6.32
C ILE A 73 1.67 3.66 -5.13
N ALA A 74 2.13 2.43 -5.18
CA ALA A 74 1.86 1.39 -4.19
C ALA A 74 3.13 0.80 -3.60
N VAL A 75 2.97 0.04 -2.52
CA VAL A 75 4.05 -0.71 -1.87
C VAL A 75 3.49 -1.94 -1.15
N ASP A 76 4.30 -2.99 -0.96
CA ASP A 76 4.02 -4.04 0.03
C ASP A 76 4.57 -3.60 1.39
N HIS A 77 3.73 -3.11 2.27
CA HIS A 77 4.13 -2.58 3.57
C HIS A 77 3.12 -3.01 4.62
N GLU A 78 3.19 -4.32 4.97
CA GLU A 78 2.21 -5.00 5.82
C GLU A 78 2.54 -4.88 7.32
N GLY A 79 3.81 -4.74 7.63
CA GLY A 79 4.41 -4.95 8.95
C GLY A 79 5.17 -6.28 9.03
N GLY A 80 5.80 -6.56 10.16
CA GLY A 80 6.57 -7.78 10.36
C GLY A 80 7.66 -7.98 9.29
N ARG A 81 7.72 -9.15 8.69
CA ARG A 81 8.71 -9.50 7.65
C ARG A 81 8.42 -8.86 6.30
N VAL A 82 7.19 -8.45 6.01
CA VAL A 82 6.80 -7.77 4.77
C VAL A 82 6.57 -6.29 5.06
N GLN A 83 7.64 -5.58 5.28
CA GLN A 83 7.68 -4.13 5.45
C GLN A 83 8.90 -3.60 4.71
N ARG A 84 8.69 -2.78 3.66
CA ARG A 84 9.80 -2.37 2.76
C ARG A 84 10.65 -1.25 3.33
N PHE A 85 10.03 -0.34 4.08
CA PHE A 85 10.72 0.80 4.70
C PHE A 85 10.73 0.60 6.23
N ARG A 86 11.92 0.63 6.87
CA ARG A 86 12.08 0.18 8.26
C ARG A 86 12.89 1.09 9.16
N PHE A 87 13.31 2.22 8.65
CA PHE A 87 14.16 3.19 9.35
C PHE A 87 13.87 4.60 8.85
N ASP A 88 14.57 5.61 9.37
CA ASP A 88 14.44 7.01 9.00
C ASP A 88 12.98 7.51 9.09
N GLY A 89 12.36 7.30 10.27
CA GLY A 89 11.01 7.77 10.59
C GLY A 89 9.89 6.82 10.16
N PHE A 90 10.18 5.65 9.60
CA PHE A 90 9.20 4.59 9.44
C PHE A 90 9.16 3.72 10.70
N THR A 91 7.98 3.60 11.29
CA THR A 91 7.71 2.75 12.46
C THR A 91 7.80 1.28 12.06
N ARG A 92 8.49 0.47 12.87
CA ARG A 92 8.45 -0.99 12.69
C ARG A 92 7.13 -1.51 13.21
N LEU A 93 6.25 -1.87 12.28
CA LEU A 93 4.93 -2.39 12.57
C LEU A 93 4.97 -3.89 12.90
N PRO A 94 4.10 -4.36 13.80
CA PRO A 94 4.00 -5.79 14.10
C PRO A 94 3.49 -6.58 12.89
N PRO A 95 3.76 -7.89 12.82
CA PRO A 95 3.05 -8.75 11.87
C PRO A 95 1.58 -8.84 12.26
N MET A 96 0.68 -9.04 11.30
CA MET A 96 -0.77 -9.09 11.54
C MET A 96 -1.17 -10.19 12.54
N ARG A 97 -0.41 -11.29 12.63
CA ARG A 97 -0.57 -12.34 13.64
C ARG A 97 -0.47 -11.81 15.09
N ALA A 98 0.32 -10.78 15.34
CA ALA A 98 0.41 -10.21 16.69
C ALA A 98 -0.93 -9.60 17.12
N LEU A 99 -1.64 -8.96 16.20
CA LEU A 99 -3.00 -8.44 16.44
C LEU A 99 -4.02 -9.58 16.65
N GLY A 100 -3.89 -10.68 15.89
CA GLY A 100 -4.70 -11.88 16.07
C GLY A 100 -4.49 -12.55 17.44
N LYS A 101 -3.23 -12.62 17.91
CA LYS A 101 -2.92 -13.13 19.26
C LYS A 101 -3.46 -12.21 20.36
N LEU A 102 -3.42 -10.89 20.15
CA LEU A 102 -4.01 -9.94 21.08
C LEU A 102 -5.53 -10.13 21.16
N TRP A 103 -6.18 -10.39 20.02
CA TRP A 103 -7.61 -10.69 19.95
C TRP A 103 -8.02 -11.89 20.81
N GLU A 104 -7.20 -12.94 20.88
CA GLU A 104 -7.49 -14.13 21.70
C GLU A 104 -7.60 -13.80 23.20
N ASN A 105 -6.98 -12.72 23.67
CA ASN A 105 -6.99 -12.27 25.05
C ASN A 105 -7.92 -11.07 25.28
N ASP A 106 -7.88 -10.06 24.41
CA ASP A 106 -8.66 -8.84 24.51
C ASP A 106 -9.05 -8.31 23.12
N PRO A 107 -10.27 -8.64 22.64
CA PRO A 107 -10.76 -8.18 21.35
C PRO A 107 -10.86 -6.66 21.20
N ILE A 108 -11.14 -5.94 22.30
CA ILE A 108 -11.29 -4.48 22.27
C ILE A 108 -9.91 -3.84 22.08
N GLU A 109 -8.92 -4.29 22.82
CA GLU A 109 -7.56 -3.79 22.69
C GLU A 109 -6.96 -4.18 21.33
N ALA A 110 -7.24 -5.38 20.81
CA ALA A 110 -6.82 -5.79 19.48
C ALA A 110 -7.38 -4.88 18.39
N SER A 111 -8.64 -4.48 18.50
CA SER A 111 -9.27 -3.52 17.57
C SER A 111 -8.58 -2.16 17.61
N ARG A 112 -8.32 -1.63 18.81
CA ARG A 112 -7.60 -0.35 18.99
C ARG A 112 -6.19 -0.42 18.42
N ALA A 113 -5.47 -1.50 18.70
CA ALA A 113 -4.12 -1.72 18.19
C ALA A 113 -4.11 -1.85 16.65
N ALA A 114 -5.11 -2.52 16.06
CA ALA A 114 -5.26 -2.61 14.61
C ALA A 114 -5.49 -1.23 13.99
N THR A 115 -6.41 -0.43 14.53
CA THR A 115 -6.69 0.94 14.08
C THR A 115 -5.43 1.83 14.18
N ALA A 116 -4.72 1.78 15.31
CA ALA A 116 -3.48 2.54 15.48
C ALA A 116 -2.40 2.11 14.46
N THR A 117 -2.27 0.79 14.22
CA THR A 117 -1.32 0.23 13.24
C THR A 117 -1.64 0.72 11.83
N GLY A 118 -2.91 0.65 11.41
CA GLY A 118 -3.35 1.13 10.10
C GLY A 118 -3.15 2.63 9.92
N TYR A 119 -3.46 3.42 10.95
CA TYR A 119 -3.26 4.88 10.94
C TYR A 119 -1.78 5.25 10.76
N VAL A 120 -0.88 4.64 11.52
CA VAL A 120 0.56 4.90 11.42
C VAL A 120 1.07 4.51 10.04
N LEU A 121 0.73 3.29 9.58
CA LEU A 121 1.10 2.78 8.25
C LEU A 121 0.69 3.75 7.15
N ALA A 122 -0.60 4.10 7.11
CA ALA A 122 -1.15 4.98 6.08
C ALA A 122 -0.53 6.39 6.14
N SER A 123 -0.38 6.96 7.34
CA SER A 123 0.15 8.31 7.51
C SER A 123 1.60 8.43 7.04
N GLU A 124 2.46 7.45 7.40
CA GLU A 124 3.86 7.45 7.02
C GLU A 124 4.05 7.26 5.50
N LEU A 125 3.27 6.37 4.88
CA LEU A 125 3.28 6.16 3.43
C LEU A 125 2.76 7.39 2.67
N ARG A 126 1.64 7.97 3.11
CA ARG A 126 1.07 9.17 2.50
C ARG A 126 2.01 10.37 2.59
N ALA A 127 2.72 10.54 3.71
CA ALA A 127 3.72 11.57 3.87
C ALA A 127 4.88 11.47 2.86
N CYS A 128 5.13 10.25 2.34
CA CYS A 128 6.13 9.99 1.30
C CYS A 128 5.54 9.97 -0.13
N GLY A 129 4.26 10.32 -0.31
CA GLY A 129 3.61 10.40 -1.64
C GLY A 129 3.17 9.06 -2.20
N ILE A 130 3.02 8.03 -1.36
CA ILE A 130 2.50 6.71 -1.72
C ILE A 130 0.99 6.69 -1.47
N ASP A 131 0.22 6.09 -2.39
CA ASP A 131 -1.24 6.12 -2.34
C ASP A 131 -1.82 5.02 -1.46
N PHE A 132 -1.27 3.81 -1.53
CA PHE A 132 -1.74 2.68 -0.75
C PHE A 132 -0.67 1.59 -0.57
N SER A 133 -0.93 0.70 0.40
CA SER A 133 -0.21 -0.57 0.57
C SER A 133 -1.13 -1.74 0.23
N PHE A 134 -0.55 -2.84 -0.26
CA PHE A 134 -1.27 -4.12 -0.40
C PHE A 134 -1.41 -4.80 0.98
N THR A 135 -2.20 -4.17 1.85
CA THR A 135 -2.42 -4.50 3.26
C THR A 135 -3.88 -4.25 3.64
N PRO A 136 -4.49 -5.09 4.48
CA PRO A 136 -3.94 -6.31 5.08
C PRO A 136 -4.06 -7.56 4.19
N VAL A 137 -3.27 -8.60 4.50
CA VAL A 137 -3.47 -9.94 3.97
C VAL A 137 -4.73 -10.54 4.62
N LEU A 138 -5.67 -10.99 3.78
CA LEU A 138 -6.97 -11.56 4.22
C LEU A 138 -7.00 -13.08 4.19
N ASP A 139 -5.88 -13.72 3.86
CA ASP A 139 -5.74 -15.18 3.89
C ASP A 139 -5.92 -15.70 5.31
N LEU A 140 -6.54 -16.88 5.43
CA LEU A 140 -6.67 -17.59 6.69
C LEU A 140 -5.40 -18.43 6.95
N ASP A 141 -4.90 -18.41 8.17
CA ASP A 141 -3.76 -19.26 8.55
C ASP A 141 -4.21 -20.68 8.90
N HIS A 142 -4.11 -21.55 7.92
CA HIS A 142 -4.35 -23.00 8.12
C HIS A 142 -3.11 -23.77 8.61
N GLY A 143 -1.98 -23.08 8.84
CA GLY A 143 -0.74 -23.68 9.32
C GLY A 143 0.05 -24.47 8.28
N VAL A 144 -0.41 -24.49 7.01
CA VAL A 144 0.23 -25.28 5.94
C VAL A 144 1.14 -24.46 5.03
N SER A 145 1.04 -23.13 5.07
CA SER A 145 1.82 -22.22 4.22
C SER A 145 2.75 -21.32 5.02
N ALA A 146 4.06 -21.55 4.90
CA ALA A 146 5.07 -20.66 5.45
C ALA A 146 5.10 -19.27 4.75
N VAL A 147 4.51 -19.16 3.54
CA VAL A 147 4.43 -17.90 2.80
C VAL A 147 3.41 -16.96 3.44
N ILE A 148 2.28 -17.48 3.90
CA ILE A 148 1.27 -16.70 4.63
C ILE A 148 1.73 -16.54 6.08
N GLY A 149 1.75 -17.60 6.87
CA GLY A 149 2.25 -17.61 8.24
C GLY A 149 1.78 -16.42 9.07
N ASP A 150 2.72 -15.66 9.63
CA ASP A 150 2.48 -14.50 10.49
C ASP A 150 1.93 -13.25 9.78
N ARG A 151 1.79 -13.28 8.44
CA ARG A 151 1.12 -12.23 7.67
C ARG A 151 -0.40 -12.26 7.83
N SER A 152 -1.00 -13.43 8.09
CA SER A 152 -2.42 -13.57 8.41
C SER A 152 -2.70 -13.15 9.85
N PHE A 153 -3.84 -12.52 10.08
CA PHE A 153 -4.33 -12.21 11.43
C PHE A 153 -4.63 -13.50 12.22
N HIS A 154 -5.43 -14.39 11.64
CA HIS A 154 -6.00 -15.53 12.36
C HIS A 154 -6.48 -16.62 11.39
N ARG A 155 -6.81 -17.82 11.93
CA ARG A 155 -7.46 -18.90 11.18
C ARG A 155 -8.99 -18.76 11.08
N ASN A 156 -9.61 -17.97 11.97
CA ASN A 156 -11.05 -17.74 11.98
C ASN A 156 -11.39 -16.55 11.06
N PRO A 157 -12.27 -16.71 10.05
CA PRO A 157 -12.62 -15.66 9.10
C PRO A 157 -13.32 -14.46 9.74
N ASP A 158 -14.09 -14.65 10.83
CA ASP A 158 -14.75 -13.54 11.52
C ASP A 158 -13.72 -12.62 12.19
N VAL A 159 -12.69 -13.19 12.82
CA VAL A 159 -11.58 -12.46 13.43
C VAL A 159 -10.78 -11.70 12.37
N VAL A 160 -10.46 -12.34 11.25
CA VAL A 160 -9.78 -11.70 10.11
C VAL A 160 -10.60 -10.53 9.59
N THR A 161 -11.89 -10.74 9.38
CA THR A 161 -12.81 -9.71 8.89
C THR A 161 -12.88 -8.51 9.85
N PHE A 162 -12.99 -8.77 11.15
CA PHE A 162 -13.07 -7.73 12.16
C PHE A 162 -11.78 -6.90 12.24
N LEU A 163 -10.63 -7.57 12.39
CA LEU A 163 -9.35 -6.89 12.52
C LEU A 163 -8.93 -6.16 11.23
N ALA A 164 -9.24 -6.72 10.06
CA ALA A 164 -9.01 -6.04 8.79
C ALA A 164 -9.82 -4.75 8.66
N LYS A 165 -11.10 -4.76 9.07
CA LYS A 165 -11.94 -3.56 9.11
C LYS A 165 -11.46 -2.53 10.13
N SER A 166 -10.89 -2.99 11.26
CA SER A 166 -10.34 -2.09 12.28
C SER A 166 -9.04 -1.43 11.82
N LEU A 167 -8.26 -2.11 10.97
CA LEU A 167 -6.99 -1.60 10.44
C LEU A 167 -7.23 -0.55 9.33
N ASN A 168 -8.28 -0.70 8.52
CA ASN A 168 -8.65 0.20 7.43
C ASN A 168 -9.54 1.36 7.90
#